data_10ad67714f60dc5dab7d415dc580fef5
#
_entry.id   10ad67714f60dc5dab7d415dc580fef5
#
_cell.length_a   1.000
_cell.length_b   1.000
_cell.length_c   1.000
_cell.angle_alpha   90.00
_cell.angle_beta   90.00
_cell.angle_gamma   90.00
#
_symmetry.space_group_name_H-M   'P 1'
#
loop_
_entity.id
_entity.type
_entity.pdbx_description
1 polymer ?
#
loop_
_entity_poly.entity_id
_entity_poly.type
_entity_poly.pdbx_seq_one_letter_code
_entity_poly.pdbx_strand_id
1 'polypeptide(L)'
;MKKKAAGRADGKNKIGKNEVRKRAAVMNLTWLTVWLLSFAGMAVFYELKCQAVIGAVYQSNPSAGILVTHHMFMAKINHENLISAASAVYESGYTEQGIFRLMWYAGGKGFLLAGIVILAVMGFISWWYIKKIGGSDVYARLESCEMQVKKCSDELEMVLGYTKRKEEHVQKFTENIAHQIKTPLAGLSLLLDVIREEIPQEQMIQNDIAQCFLHVDRIKEFIRQLLTISRIEAGKVRFIKEPVSISGLFENVRQAVQTDCKLTFDCEDKNAQIYADGQWITEALINLVENACRAARAAQQMQEQPEVKIVAVVHADKCVIKVVDNGNGFADGDTAHLFDRFETQGDYASFQTGIGLNLSRLVVEAHSGTIQAYNRQDGQGAVFRVVLPQFALKQGKI
;
A
#
# COMPACT_ATOMS: atom_id res chain seq x y z
N MET A 1 -4.89 22.54 2.03
CA MET A 1 -4.14 21.51 2.78
C MET A 1 -2.62 21.55 2.58
N LYS A 2 -2.06 21.90 1.42
CA LYS A 2 -0.60 21.94 1.14
C LYS A 2 0.22 22.93 2.02
N LYS A 3 -0.31 24.08 2.44
CA LYS A 3 0.41 25.04 3.29
C LYS A 3 0.59 24.59 4.76
N LYS A 4 -0.28 23.74 5.31
CA LYS A 4 -0.14 23.18 6.67
C LYS A 4 0.89 22.04 6.75
N ALA A 5 1.11 21.31 5.67
CA ALA A 5 2.13 20.25 5.59
C ALA A 5 3.55 20.82 5.52
N ALA A 6 3.77 21.91 4.76
CA ALA A 6 5.07 22.60 4.65
C ALA A 6 5.52 23.20 5.98
N GLY A 7 4.61 23.81 6.77
CA GLY A 7 4.93 24.38 8.08
C GLY A 7 5.27 23.33 9.16
N ARG A 8 4.74 22.11 9.05
CA ARG A 8 5.10 20.99 9.96
C ARG A 8 6.46 20.36 9.63
N ALA A 9 6.84 20.32 8.36
CA ALA A 9 8.15 19.83 7.95
C ALA A 9 9.29 20.77 8.39
N ASP A 10 9.08 22.08 8.29
CA ASP A 10 10.06 23.10 8.70
C ASP A 10 10.24 23.13 10.23
N GLY A 11 9.18 22.92 11.00
CA GLY A 11 9.24 22.79 12.47
C GLY A 11 10.02 21.55 12.94
N LYS A 12 9.85 20.39 12.31
CA LYS A 12 10.58 19.16 12.64
C LYS A 12 12.07 19.27 12.31
N ASN A 13 12.42 19.91 11.21
CA ASN A 13 13.80 20.12 10.78
C ASN A 13 14.59 21.05 11.73
N LYS A 14 13.92 22.08 12.28
CA LYS A 14 14.47 22.94 13.33
C LYS A 14 14.70 22.20 14.65
N ILE A 15 13.83 21.28 15.02
CA ILE A 15 13.95 20.49 16.26
C ILE A 15 15.13 19.52 16.15
N GLY A 16 15.31 18.83 15.03
CA GLY A 16 16.45 17.92 14.79
C GLY A 16 17.80 18.65 14.82
N LYS A 17 17.91 19.81 14.19
CA LYS A 17 19.14 20.67 14.23
C LYS A 17 19.49 21.13 15.65
N ASN A 18 18.49 21.48 16.44
CA ASN A 18 18.71 21.90 17.83
C ASN A 18 19.14 20.73 18.72
N GLU A 19 18.65 19.54 18.49
CA GLU A 19 18.99 18.35 19.28
C GLU A 19 20.39 17.86 19.00
N VAL A 20 20.84 17.85 17.75
CA VAL A 20 22.23 17.55 17.36
C VAL A 20 23.19 18.58 17.95
N ARG A 21 22.86 19.87 17.92
CA ARG A 21 23.64 20.93 18.56
C ARG A 21 23.72 20.76 20.07
N LYS A 22 22.61 20.39 20.73
CA LYS A 22 22.60 20.12 22.18
C LYS A 22 23.49 18.91 22.54
N ARG A 23 23.41 17.81 21.80
CA ARG A 23 24.25 16.63 22.00
C ARG A 23 25.72 16.93 21.80
N ALA A 24 26.07 17.67 20.74
CA ALA A 24 27.45 18.12 20.51
C ALA A 24 27.95 19.05 21.64
N ALA A 25 27.09 19.95 22.14
CA ALA A 25 27.44 20.81 23.26
C ALA A 25 27.64 20.03 24.56
N VAL A 26 26.80 19.05 24.86
CA VAL A 26 26.94 18.16 26.02
C VAL A 26 28.20 17.32 25.92
N MET A 27 28.53 16.77 24.76
CA MET A 27 29.76 15.99 24.52
C MET A 27 31.02 16.87 24.72
N ASN A 28 31.01 18.12 24.24
CA ASN A 28 32.10 19.03 24.44
C ASN A 28 32.26 19.44 25.93
N LEU A 29 31.13 19.58 26.65
CA LEU A 29 31.14 19.88 28.06
C LEU A 29 31.72 18.72 28.89
N THR A 30 31.36 17.49 28.58
CA THR A 30 31.91 16.29 29.25
C THR A 30 33.38 16.12 29.01
N TRP A 31 33.88 16.34 27.78
CA TRP A 31 35.31 16.35 27.50
C TRP A 31 36.05 17.45 28.22
N LEU A 32 35.47 18.64 28.31
CA LEU A 32 36.04 19.76 29.04
C LEU A 32 36.15 19.44 30.56
N THR A 33 35.15 18.83 31.15
CA THR A 33 35.18 18.42 32.58
C THR A 33 36.22 17.34 32.85
N VAL A 34 36.34 16.32 32.01
CA VAL A 34 37.36 15.28 32.12
C VAL A 34 38.76 15.88 32.00
N TRP A 35 38.95 16.82 31.07
CA TRP A 35 40.22 17.50 30.89
C TRP A 35 40.60 18.37 32.10
N LEU A 36 39.64 19.14 32.64
CA LEU A 36 39.86 19.96 33.85
C LEU A 36 40.22 19.09 35.07
N LEU A 37 39.56 17.96 35.27
CA LEU A 37 39.88 17.02 36.34
C LEU A 37 41.28 16.40 36.15
N SER A 38 41.66 16.05 34.95
CA SER A 38 42.99 15.54 34.61
C SER A 38 44.05 16.57 34.86
N PHE A 39 43.81 17.82 34.48
CA PHE A 39 44.73 18.93 34.70
C PHE A 39 44.91 19.25 36.20
N ALA A 40 43.82 19.27 36.95
CA ALA A 40 43.85 19.46 38.40
C ALA A 40 44.61 18.33 39.09
N GLY A 41 44.40 17.06 38.71
CA GLY A 41 45.16 15.91 39.21
C GLY A 41 46.66 16.04 38.91
N MET A 42 46.99 16.48 37.71
CA MET A 42 48.39 16.65 37.30
C MET A 42 49.07 17.82 38.06
N ALA A 43 48.33 18.90 38.31
CA ALA A 43 48.83 20.02 39.11
C ALA A 43 49.15 19.60 40.56
N VAL A 44 48.21 18.86 41.21
CA VAL A 44 48.43 18.30 42.55
C VAL A 44 49.60 17.33 42.58
N PHE A 45 49.74 16.44 41.59
CA PHE A 45 50.85 15.54 41.49
C PHE A 45 52.18 16.27 41.35
N TYR A 46 52.22 17.34 40.53
CA TYR A 46 53.42 18.16 40.37
C TYR A 46 53.78 18.89 41.65
N GLU A 47 52.77 19.42 42.38
CA GLU A 47 52.99 20.09 43.67
C GLU A 47 53.57 19.10 44.71
N LEU A 48 53.03 17.90 44.84
CA LEU A 48 53.55 16.86 45.73
C LEU A 48 54.97 16.44 45.37
N LYS A 49 55.28 16.32 44.09
CA LYS A 49 56.64 16.01 43.62
C LYS A 49 57.63 17.14 43.97
N CYS A 50 57.23 18.38 43.75
CA CYS A 50 58.07 19.53 44.09
C CYS A 50 58.39 19.65 45.59
N GLN A 51 57.33 19.40 46.44
CA GLN A 51 57.50 19.36 47.90
C GLN A 51 58.49 18.26 48.34
N ALA A 52 58.36 17.05 47.75
CA ALA A 52 59.31 15.95 48.06
C ALA A 52 60.74 16.24 47.68
N VAL A 53 60.93 16.88 46.52
CA VAL A 53 62.27 17.28 46.04
C VAL A 53 62.86 18.36 46.91
N ILE A 54 62.10 19.40 47.25
CA ILE A 54 62.55 20.49 48.10
C ILE A 54 62.96 19.92 49.49
N GLY A 55 62.16 18.99 50.05
CA GLY A 55 62.48 18.33 51.29
C GLY A 55 63.80 17.49 51.26
N ALA A 56 63.94 16.72 50.19
CA ALA A 56 65.21 15.93 50.02
C ALA A 56 66.41 16.82 49.85
N VAL A 57 66.30 17.97 49.26
CA VAL A 57 67.40 18.97 49.15
C VAL A 57 67.89 19.47 50.53
N TYR A 58 66.94 19.69 51.43
CA TYR A 58 67.23 20.17 52.78
C TYR A 58 67.80 19.12 53.70
N GLN A 59 67.48 17.85 53.58
CA GLN A 59 68.01 16.74 54.39
C GLN A 59 69.44 16.36 54.03
N SER A 60 69.95 16.67 52.82
CA SER A 60 71.18 16.16 52.25
C SER A 60 72.27 17.23 52.06
N ASN A 61 72.46 18.18 52.86
CA ASN A 61 73.57 19.14 52.76
C ASN A 61 73.49 20.20 51.64
N PRO A 62 73.73 21.49 51.84
CA PRO A 62 73.56 22.58 50.87
C PRO A 62 74.34 22.47 49.57
N SER A 63 75.43 21.69 49.56
CA SER A 63 76.23 21.46 48.35
C SER A 63 75.65 20.42 47.37
N ALA A 64 74.60 19.76 47.76
CA ALA A 64 73.92 18.73 46.91
C ALA A 64 72.85 19.26 45.98
N GLY A 65 72.66 20.59 45.89
CA GLY A 65 71.63 21.21 45.03
C GLY A 65 71.72 20.83 43.54
N ILE A 66 72.91 20.45 43.06
CA ILE A 66 73.12 20.02 41.69
C ILE A 66 72.68 18.56 41.50
N LEU A 67 72.76 17.71 42.55
CA LEU A 67 72.35 16.30 42.45
C LEU A 67 70.87 16.15 42.50
N VAL A 68 70.16 17.08 43.11
CA VAL A 68 68.68 17.04 43.26
C VAL A 68 67.96 17.29 41.96
N THR A 69 68.45 18.10 41.09
CA THR A 69 67.90 18.29 39.75
C THR A 69 67.95 17.00 38.94
N HIS A 70 68.90 16.12 39.17
CA HIS A 70 68.96 14.83 38.46
C HIS A 70 67.98 13.79 39.05
N HIS A 71 67.75 13.84 40.37
CA HIS A 71 66.79 12.95 41.02
C HIS A 71 65.35 13.40 40.88
N MET A 72 65.05 14.61 40.48
CA MET A 72 63.73 15.16 40.27
C MET A 72 62.89 14.35 39.28
N PHE A 73 63.51 13.68 38.34
CA PHE A 73 62.78 12.90 37.31
C PHE A 73 62.74 11.40 37.58
N MET A 74 63.54 10.84 38.57
CA MET A 74 63.62 9.37 38.72
C MET A 74 63.24 8.81 40.09
N ALA A 75 62.91 9.60 41.10
CA ALA A 75 62.64 9.09 42.45
C ALA A 75 61.16 8.64 42.63
N LYS A 76 60.93 7.40 43.13
CA LYS A 76 59.65 6.94 43.68
C LYS A 76 59.33 7.77 44.93
N ILE A 77 58.15 8.36 44.97
CA ILE A 77 57.66 9.16 46.08
C ILE A 77 57.30 8.18 47.21
N ASN A 78 57.94 8.31 48.36
CA ASN A 78 57.61 7.60 49.62
C ASN A 78 57.02 8.62 50.60
N HIS A 79 55.85 8.31 51.24
CA HIS A 79 55.07 9.24 52.04
C HIS A 79 55.82 9.78 53.28
N GLU A 80 56.64 8.95 53.88
CA GLU A 80 57.46 9.33 55.03
C GLU A 80 58.53 10.34 54.67
N ASN A 81 59.16 10.23 53.50
CA ASN A 81 60.14 11.18 52.98
C ASN A 81 59.54 12.52 52.60
N LEU A 82 58.26 12.53 52.31
CA LEU A 82 57.55 13.77 51.95
C LEU A 82 57.29 14.64 53.16
N ILE A 83 56.88 14.06 54.28
CA ILE A 83 56.65 14.78 55.56
C ILE A 83 57.96 15.36 56.16
N SER A 84 59.01 14.52 56.18
CA SER A 84 60.31 14.96 56.71
C SER A 84 60.98 16.04 55.83
N ALA A 85 60.76 15.94 54.51
CA ALA A 85 61.21 16.91 53.57
C ALA A 85 60.46 18.25 53.67
N ALA A 86 59.19 18.21 53.88
CA ALA A 86 58.34 19.39 54.09
C ALA A 86 58.75 20.14 55.39
N SER A 87 58.93 19.39 56.49
CA SER A 87 59.33 20.00 57.77
C SER A 87 60.72 20.68 57.68
N ALA A 88 61.69 20.07 56.99
CA ALA A 88 63.00 20.63 56.78
C ALA A 88 63.01 21.93 55.91
N VAL A 89 62.09 22.00 54.97
CA VAL A 89 61.92 23.23 54.15
C VAL A 89 61.36 24.36 55.02
N TYR A 90 60.39 24.07 55.88
CA TYR A 90 59.80 25.07 56.79
C TYR A 90 60.80 25.55 57.83
N GLU A 91 61.57 24.66 58.43
CA GLU A 91 62.64 25.00 59.41
C GLU A 91 63.79 25.87 58.81
N SER A 92 63.95 25.83 57.51
CA SER A 92 64.94 26.63 56.79
C SER A 92 64.45 28.04 56.40
N GLY A 93 63.27 28.44 56.83
CA GLY A 93 62.75 29.79 56.67
C GLY A 93 62.10 30.07 55.31
N TYR A 94 61.87 29.06 54.49
CA TYR A 94 61.09 29.28 53.26
C TYR A 94 59.62 29.39 53.56
N THR A 95 59.02 30.48 53.14
CA THR A 95 57.56 30.69 53.20
C THR A 95 56.84 30.00 52.02
N GLU A 96 55.59 29.66 52.19
CA GLU A 96 54.75 29.09 51.12
C GLU A 96 54.80 29.87 49.80
N GLN A 97 54.90 31.23 49.90
CA GLN A 97 54.96 32.09 48.71
C GLN A 97 56.37 31.97 47.99
N GLY A 98 57.40 31.69 48.71
CA GLY A 98 58.75 31.45 48.12
C GLY A 98 58.82 30.15 47.36
N ILE A 99 58.24 29.12 47.91
CA ILE A 99 58.09 27.78 47.27
C ILE A 99 57.21 27.86 46.02
N PHE A 100 56.07 28.54 46.07
CA PHE A 100 55.21 28.75 44.92
C PHE A 100 55.90 29.50 43.77
N ARG A 101 56.66 30.52 44.08
CA ARG A 101 57.47 31.23 43.05
C ARG A 101 58.51 30.34 42.40
N LEU A 102 59.17 29.50 43.15
CA LEU A 102 60.19 28.58 42.65
C LEU A 102 59.55 27.51 41.72
N MET A 103 58.45 26.97 42.14
CA MET A 103 57.61 26.01 41.33
C MET A 103 57.17 26.68 40.04
N TRP A 104 56.65 27.90 40.11
CA TRP A 104 56.22 28.65 38.95
C TRP A 104 57.29 28.90 37.94
N TYR A 105 58.51 29.23 38.39
CA TYR A 105 59.72 29.41 37.56
C TYR A 105 60.27 28.08 37.03
N ALA A 106 60.21 27.00 37.79
CA ALA A 106 60.75 25.67 37.43
C ALA A 106 59.90 24.87 36.41
N GLY A 107 58.76 25.33 36.01
CA GLY A 107 57.95 24.62 35.01
C GLY A 107 56.46 25.02 34.92
N GLY A 108 55.94 25.73 35.92
CA GLY A 108 54.51 26.08 35.97
C GLY A 108 54.06 26.90 34.76
N LYS A 109 54.93 27.80 34.25
CA LYS A 109 54.63 28.57 33.03
C LYS A 109 54.51 27.70 31.79
N GLY A 110 55.37 26.69 31.64
CA GLY A 110 55.31 25.74 30.50
C GLY A 110 54.04 24.90 30.52
N PHE A 111 53.62 24.45 31.72
CA PHE A 111 52.37 23.68 31.89
C PHE A 111 51.12 24.48 31.54
N LEU A 112 51.07 25.76 31.97
CA LEU A 112 49.93 26.63 31.61
C LEU A 112 49.86 26.89 30.12
N LEU A 113 51.02 27.15 29.49
CA LEU A 113 51.09 27.34 28.03
C LEU A 113 50.65 26.07 27.29
N ALA A 114 51.13 24.91 27.68
CA ALA A 114 50.73 23.62 27.09
C ALA A 114 49.22 23.39 27.25
N GLY A 115 48.64 23.68 28.41
CA GLY A 115 47.20 23.60 28.66
C GLY A 115 46.38 24.50 27.75
N ILE A 116 46.79 25.76 27.56
CA ILE A 116 46.13 26.70 26.65
C ILE A 116 46.21 26.23 25.21
N VAL A 117 47.31 25.69 24.75
CA VAL A 117 47.49 25.16 23.40
C VAL A 117 46.57 23.95 23.18
N ILE A 118 46.49 23.02 24.15
CA ILE A 118 45.61 21.86 24.08
C ILE A 118 44.12 22.29 24.01
N LEU A 119 43.73 23.28 24.83
CA LEU A 119 42.35 23.82 24.77
C LEU A 119 42.05 24.46 23.41
N ALA A 120 42.97 25.22 22.86
CA ALA A 120 42.82 25.86 21.54
C ALA A 120 42.67 24.80 20.42
N VAL A 121 43.51 23.75 20.45
CA VAL A 121 43.45 22.64 19.47
C VAL A 121 42.14 21.88 19.61
N MET A 122 41.67 21.55 20.83
CA MET A 122 40.41 20.88 21.08
C MET A 122 39.23 21.74 20.64
N GLY A 123 39.25 23.04 20.91
CA GLY A 123 38.25 24.00 20.44
C GLY A 123 38.18 24.06 18.91
N PHE A 124 39.34 24.07 18.25
CA PHE A 124 39.42 24.04 16.79
C PHE A 124 38.89 22.74 16.19
N ILE A 125 39.26 21.57 16.76
CA ILE A 125 38.76 20.27 16.32
C ILE A 125 37.23 20.20 16.49
N SER A 126 36.68 20.63 17.63
CA SER A 126 35.27 20.69 17.88
C SER A 126 34.52 21.62 16.92
N TRP A 127 35.09 22.81 16.67
CA TRP A 127 34.50 23.76 15.72
C TRP A 127 34.53 23.20 14.29
N TRP A 128 35.65 22.59 13.86
CA TRP A 128 35.80 21.96 12.56
C TRP A 128 34.82 20.79 12.38
N TYR A 129 34.64 19.94 13.42
CA TYR A 129 33.69 18.81 13.43
C TYR A 129 32.25 19.28 13.35
N ILE A 130 31.87 20.31 14.12
CA ILE A 130 30.54 20.92 14.05
C ILE A 130 30.28 21.54 12.67
N LYS A 131 31.26 22.20 12.09
CA LYS A 131 31.18 22.78 10.74
C LYS A 131 31.06 21.69 9.67
N LYS A 132 31.77 20.58 9.82
CA LYS A 132 31.71 19.43 8.89
C LYS A 132 30.37 18.67 8.98
N ILE A 133 29.84 18.46 10.19
CA ILE A 133 28.50 17.85 10.40
C ILE A 133 27.38 18.81 10.00
N GLY A 134 27.59 20.11 10.18
CA GLY A 134 26.64 21.16 9.76
C GLY A 134 26.70 21.47 8.27
N GLY A 135 27.57 20.84 7.51
CA GLY A 135 27.64 20.97 6.06
C GLY A 135 26.40 20.35 5.39
N SER A 136 25.89 21.03 4.36
CA SER A 136 24.65 20.74 3.63
C SER A 136 24.47 19.29 3.17
N ASP A 137 25.54 18.53 2.99
CA ASP A 137 25.52 17.17 2.43
C ASP A 137 24.92 16.12 3.36
N VAL A 138 25.19 16.17 4.67
CA VAL A 138 24.64 15.17 5.61
C VAL A 138 23.15 15.38 5.83
N TYR A 139 22.73 16.65 5.91
CA TYR A 139 21.32 16.98 6.04
C TYR A 139 20.53 16.67 4.76
N ALA A 140 21.10 16.94 3.59
CA ALA A 140 20.52 16.58 2.30
C ALA A 140 20.37 15.05 2.13
N ARG A 141 21.36 14.28 2.57
CA ARG A 141 21.28 12.80 2.58
C ARG A 141 20.26 12.28 3.58
N LEU A 142 20.15 12.87 4.76
CA LEU A 142 19.12 12.50 5.74
C LEU A 142 17.72 12.80 5.21
N GLU A 143 17.50 13.96 4.61
CA GLU A 143 16.23 14.37 4.01
C GLU A 143 15.85 13.47 2.81
N SER A 144 16.83 13.10 1.97
CA SER A 144 16.61 12.15 0.88
C SER A 144 16.30 10.75 1.38
N CYS A 145 16.92 10.29 2.47
CA CYS A 145 16.64 9.01 3.10
C CYS A 145 15.24 8.98 3.75
N GLU A 146 14.85 10.06 4.45
CA GLU A 146 13.48 10.18 5.00
C GLU A 146 12.43 10.18 3.88
N MET A 147 12.71 10.85 2.76
CA MET A 147 11.82 10.86 1.61
C MET A 147 11.70 9.49 0.95
N GLN A 148 12.80 8.74 0.83
CA GLN A 148 12.81 7.37 0.31
C GLN A 148 12.06 6.40 1.23
N VAL A 149 12.27 6.49 2.54
CA VAL A 149 11.56 5.66 3.53
C VAL A 149 10.06 5.94 3.49
N LYS A 150 9.67 7.21 3.39
CA LYS A 150 8.26 7.60 3.27
C LYS A 150 7.64 7.06 1.98
N LYS A 151 8.34 7.20 0.85
CA LYS A 151 7.87 6.65 -0.43
C LYS A 151 7.70 5.13 -0.38
N CYS A 152 8.67 4.42 0.21
CA CYS A 152 8.59 2.97 0.39
C CYS A 152 7.44 2.57 1.32
N SER A 153 7.17 3.35 2.38
CA SER A 153 6.02 3.14 3.27
C SER A 153 4.68 3.34 2.55
N ASP A 154 4.57 4.40 1.74
CA ASP A 154 3.35 4.68 0.97
C ASP A 154 3.09 3.59 -0.11
N GLU A 155 4.16 3.10 -0.74
CA GLU A 155 4.10 1.98 -1.69
C GLU A 155 3.70 0.67 -0.99
N LEU A 156 4.23 0.41 0.20
CA LEU A 156 3.89 -0.77 1.01
C LEU A 156 2.42 -0.73 1.47
N GLU A 157 1.93 0.42 1.93
CA GLU A 157 0.51 0.59 2.28
C GLU A 157 -0.40 0.35 1.07
N MET A 158 -0.01 0.81 -0.11
CA MET A 158 -0.76 0.57 -1.35
C MET A 158 -0.81 -0.93 -1.69
N VAL A 159 0.32 -1.63 -1.61
CA VAL A 159 0.40 -3.08 -1.87
C VAL A 159 -0.39 -3.87 -0.83
N LEU A 160 -0.28 -3.52 0.45
CA LEU A 160 -1.05 -4.15 1.52
C LEU A 160 -2.56 -3.91 1.36
N GLY A 161 -2.96 -2.70 0.96
CA GLY A 161 -4.35 -2.38 0.65
C GLY A 161 -4.87 -3.18 -0.55
N TYR A 162 -4.04 -3.39 -1.58
CA TYR A 162 -4.40 -4.22 -2.73
C TYR A 162 -4.54 -5.70 -2.36
N THR A 163 -3.59 -6.27 -1.61
CA THR A 163 -3.64 -7.68 -1.19
C THR A 163 -4.84 -7.95 -0.28
N LYS A 164 -5.13 -7.06 0.67
CA LYS A 164 -6.30 -7.18 1.55
C LYS A 164 -7.61 -7.15 0.76
N ARG A 165 -7.76 -6.23 -0.20
CA ARG A 165 -8.94 -6.19 -1.09
C ARG A 165 -9.08 -7.47 -1.90
N LYS A 166 -7.95 -8.03 -2.39
CA LYS A 166 -7.95 -9.28 -3.14
C LYS A 166 -8.38 -10.45 -2.27
N GLU A 167 -7.93 -10.53 -1.02
CA GLU A 167 -8.34 -11.55 -0.05
C GLU A 167 -9.84 -11.43 0.27
N GLU A 168 -10.35 -10.22 0.53
CA GLU A 168 -11.77 -9.97 0.76
C GLU A 168 -12.63 -10.36 -0.46
N HIS A 169 -12.13 -10.09 -1.68
CA HIS A 169 -12.78 -10.52 -2.92
C HIS A 169 -12.83 -12.04 -3.06
N VAL A 170 -11.72 -12.75 -2.77
CA VAL A 170 -11.67 -14.22 -2.83
C VAL A 170 -12.59 -14.84 -1.78
N GLN A 171 -12.64 -14.28 -0.58
CA GLN A 171 -13.53 -14.76 0.48
C GLN A 171 -15.00 -14.59 0.10
N LYS A 172 -15.41 -13.39 -0.32
CA LYS A 172 -16.78 -13.15 -0.81
C LYS A 172 -17.14 -14.05 -1.99
N PHE A 173 -16.20 -14.25 -2.91
CA PHE A 173 -16.35 -15.15 -4.04
C PHE A 173 -16.65 -16.59 -3.59
N THR A 174 -15.87 -17.11 -2.63
CA THR A 174 -16.04 -18.47 -2.09
C THR A 174 -17.38 -18.62 -1.35
N GLU A 175 -17.76 -17.64 -0.53
CA GLU A 175 -19.03 -17.62 0.19
C GLU A 175 -20.20 -17.61 -0.76
N ASN A 176 -20.15 -16.79 -1.81
CA ASN A 176 -21.20 -16.70 -2.81
C ASN A 176 -21.34 -17.99 -3.64
N ILE A 177 -20.23 -18.61 -4.05
CA ILE A 177 -20.25 -19.93 -4.70
C ILE A 177 -20.94 -20.96 -3.81
N ALA A 178 -20.53 -21.04 -2.55
CA ALA A 178 -21.11 -21.98 -1.60
C ALA A 178 -22.63 -21.78 -1.46
N HIS A 179 -23.07 -20.52 -1.40
CA HIS A 179 -24.49 -20.19 -1.32
C HIS A 179 -25.26 -20.56 -2.60
N GLN A 180 -24.72 -20.23 -3.78
CA GLN A 180 -25.34 -20.50 -5.07
C GLN A 180 -25.38 -22.01 -5.42
N ILE A 181 -24.47 -22.80 -4.90
CA ILE A 181 -24.51 -24.27 -5.02
C ILE A 181 -25.48 -24.87 -3.98
N LYS A 182 -25.49 -24.35 -2.74
CA LYS A 182 -26.31 -24.88 -1.65
C LYS A 182 -27.80 -24.79 -1.96
N THR A 183 -28.29 -23.72 -2.60
CA THR A 183 -29.69 -23.50 -2.89
C THR A 183 -30.27 -24.57 -3.83
N PRO A 184 -29.73 -24.84 -5.03
CA PRO A 184 -30.26 -25.91 -5.90
C PRO A 184 -29.99 -27.30 -5.32
N LEU A 185 -28.94 -27.50 -4.54
CA LEU A 185 -28.66 -28.76 -3.87
C LEU A 185 -29.71 -29.05 -2.77
N ALA A 186 -30.11 -28.02 -2.02
CA ALA A 186 -31.20 -28.15 -1.03
C ALA A 186 -32.54 -28.47 -1.71
N GLY A 187 -32.85 -27.83 -2.86
CA GLY A 187 -34.00 -28.14 -3.67
C GLY A 187 -34.01 -29.59 -4.19
N LEU A 188 -32.86 -30.06 -4.68
CA LEU A 188 -32.67 -31.45 -5.08
C LEU A 188 -32.90 -32.43 -3.92
N SER A 189 -32.32 -32.14 -2.73
CA SER A 189 -32.48 -32.99 -1.56
C SER A 189 -33.94 -33.09 -1.14
N LEU A 190 -34.66 -31.94 -1.12
CA LEU A 190 -36.07 -31.91 -0.78
C LEU A 190 -36.92 -32.74 -1.75
N LEU A 191 -36.71 -32.61 -3.07
CA LEU A 191 -37.40 -33.39 -4.07
C LEU A 191 -37.11 -34.88 -3.97
N LEU A 192 -35.87 -35.27 -3.69
CA LEU A 192 -35.49 -36.67 -3.44
C LEU A 192 -36.15 -37.24 -2.18
N ASP A 193 -36.31 -36.43 -1.12
CA ASP A 193 -37.01 -36.84 0.10
C ASP A 193 -38.51 -37.06 -0.18
N VAL A 194 -39.16 -36.16 -0.94
CA VAL A 194 -40.56 -36.32 -1.37
C VAL A 194 -40.73 -37.57 -2.21
N ILE A 195 -39.87 -37.82 -3.21
CA ILE A 195 -39.89 -39.03 -4.04
C ILE A 195 -39.75 -40.29 -3.18
N ARG A 196 -38.98 -40.25 -2.11
CA ARG A 196 -38.76 -41.38 -1.19
C ARG A 196 -39.97 -41.66 -0.32
N GLU A 197 -40.77 -40.64 0.05
CA GLU A 197 -41.91 -40.75 0.96
C GLU A 197 -43.21 -41.07 0.22
N GLU A 198 -43.36 -40.66 -1.03
CA GLU A 198 -44.58 -40.80 -1.80
C GLU A 198 -44.47 -41.87 -2.92
N ILE A 199 -44.77 -43.09 -2.63
CA ILE A 199 -45.07 -44.10 -3.61
C ILE A 199 -46.55 -44.39 -3.50
N PRO A 200 -47.48 -43.81 -4.34
CA PRO A 200 -47.82 -44.39 -5.66
C PRO A 200 -48.46 -43.47 -6.70
N GLN A 201 -47.97 -42.29 -6.99
CA GLN A 201 -48.52 -41.50 -8.13
C GLN A 201 -47.44 -41.24 -9.17
N GLU A 202 -47.42 -42.05 -10.22
CA GLU A 202 -46.45 -42.04 -11.32
C GLU A 202 -46.26 -40.67 -11.99
N GLN A 203 -47.30 -39.85 -12.02
CA GLN A 203 -47.30 -38.53 -12.65
C GLN A 203 -46.66 -37.43 -11.76
N MET A 204 -46.77 -37.55 -10.43
CA MET A 204 -46.14 -36.65 -9.45
C MET A 204 -44.63 -36.88 -9.39
N ILE A 205 -44.22 -38.14 -9.39
CA ILE A 205 -42.83 -38.55 -9.42
C ILE A 205 -42.11 -38.05 -10.69
N GLN A 206 -42.75 -38.07 -11.85
CA GLN A 206 -42.18 -37.53 -13.08
C GLN A 206 -41.95 -36.01 -13.03
N ASN A 207 -42.87 -35.25 -12.43
CA ASN A 207 -42.72 -33.82 -12.24
C ASN A 207 -41.54 -33.50 -11.28
N ASP A 208 -41.40 -34.24 -10.19
CA ASP A 208 -40.33 -34.04 -9.22
C ASP A 208 -38.96 -34.42 -9.81
N ILE A 209 -38.91 -35.48 -10.59
CA ILE A 209 -37.72 -35.85 -11.36
C ILE A 209 -37.35 -34.76 -12.37
N ALA A 210 -38.33 -34.19 -13.09
CA ALA A 210 -38.11 -33.10 -14.02
C ALA A 210 -37.55 -31.85 -13.31
N GLN A 211 -38.07 -31.52 -12.12
CA GLN A 211 -37.55 -30.44 -11.28
C GLN A 211 -36.08 -30.72 -10.82
N CYS A 212 -35.77 -31.96 -10.44
CA CYS A 212 -34.41 -32.38 -10.09
C CYS A 212 -33.46 -32.14 -11.27
N PHE A 213 -33.81 -32.54 -12.47
CA PHE A 213 -32.99 -32.29 -13.67
C PHE A 213 -32.78 -30.79 -13.90
N LEU A 214 -33.79 -29.98 -13.69
CA LEU A 214 -33.74 -28.53 -13.84
C LEU A 214 -32.74 -27.90 -12.85
N HIS A 215 -32.69 -28.39 -11.61
CA HIS A 215 -31.70 -27.95 -10.61
C HIS A 215 -30.31 -28.43 -10.98
N VAL A 216 -30.12 -29.65 -11.49
CA VAL A 216 -28.83 -30.15 -11.97
C VAL A 216 -28.31 -29.30 -13.12
N ASP A 217 -29.13 -28.98 -14.09
CA ASP A 217 -28.75 -28.19 -15.26
C ASP A 217 -28.40 -26.74 -14.87
N ARG A 218 -29.06 -26.15 -13.89
CA ARG A 218 -28.70 -24.85 -13.30
C ARG A 218 -27.34 -24.91 -12.65
N ILE A 219 -27.01 -25.95 -11.89
CA ILE A 219 -25.67 -26.11 -11.29
C ILE A 219 -24.60 -26.24 -12.38
N LYS A 220 -24.84 -27.04 -13.41
CA LYS A 220 -23.92 -27.20 -14.53
C LYS A 220 -23.65 -25.86 -15.22
N GLU A 221 -24.69 -25.11 -15.54
CA GLU A 221 -24.57 -23.81 -16.20
C GLU A 221 -23.84 -22.79 -15.32
N PHE A 222 -24.14 -22.75 -14.02
CA PHE A 222 -23.42 -21.93 -13.06
C PHE A 222 -21.92 -22.23 -13.04
N ILE A 223 -21.54 -23.52 -12.96
CA ILE A 223 -20.14 -23.97 -12.98
C ILE A 223 -19.48 -23.60 -14.32
N ARG A 224 -20.18 -23.78 -15.45
CA ARG A 224 -19.66 -23.42 -16.79
C ARG A 224 -19.35 -21.92 -16.87
N GLN A 225 -20.25 -21.06 -16.46
CA GLN A 225 -20.09 -19.62 -16.47
C GLN A 225 -18.93 -19.20 -15.55
N LEU A 226 -18.83 -19.78 -14.35
CA LEU A 226 -17.76 -19.51 -13.39
C LEU A 226 -16.38 -19.85 -13.96
N LEU A 227 -16.24 -21.04 -14.58
CA LEU A 227 -14.99 -21.45 -15.22
C LEU A 227 -14.65 -20.56 -16.40
N THR A 228 -15.65 -20.13 -17.16
CA THR A 228 -15.48 -19.20 -18.30
C THR A 228 -14.94 -17.86 -17.82
N ILE A 229 -15.55 -17.27 -16.81
CA ILE A 229 -15.07 -16.02 -16.18
C ILE A 229 -13.64 -16.17 -15.69
N SER A 230 -13.35 -17.24 -14.94
CA SER A 230 -12.00 -17.50 -14.43
C SER A 230 -10.95 -17.59 -15.55
N ARG A 231 -11.30 -18.19 -16.70
CA ARG A 231 -10.40 -18.27 -17.86
C ARG A 231 -10.20 -16.92 -18.54
N ILE A 232 -11.25 -16.10 -18.67
CA ILE A 232 -11.16 -14.76 -19.25
C ILE A 232 -10.25 -13.88 -18.40
N GLU A 233 -10.46 -13.86 -17.08
CA GLU A 233 -9.66 -13.06 -16.15
C GLU A 233 -8.20 -13.51 -16.05
N ALA A 234 -7.96 -14.82 -16.17
CA ALA A 234 -6.60 -15.36 -16.26
C ALA A 234 -5.92 -15.08 -17.61
N GLY A 235 -6.60 -14.39 -18.55
CA GLY A 235 -6.07 -14.14 -19.90
C GLY A 235 -5.90 -15.41 -20.75
N LYS A 236 -6.57 -16.50 -20.39
CA LYS A 236 -6.45 -17.82 -21.09
C LYS A 236 -7.44 -17.97 -22.24
N VAL A 237 -8.35 -17.03 -22.42
CA VAL A 237 -9.29 -17.01 -23.56
C VAL A 237 -8.70 -16.13 -24.66
N ARG A 238 -8.59 -16.69 -25.85
CA ARG A 238 -8.20 -15.96 -27.05
C ARG A 238 -9.45 -15.57 -27.83
N PHE A 239 -9.77 -14.28 -27.88
CA PHE A 239 -10.86 -13.75 -28.68
C PHE A 239 -10.41 -13.60 -30.13
N ILE A 240 -11.18 -14.22 -31.05
CA ILE A 240 -10.92 -14.19 -32.50
C ILE A 240 -11.85 -13.14 -33.10
N LYS A 241 -11.37 -11.92 -33.28
CA LYS A 241 -12.14 -10.83 -33.83
C LYS A 241 -12.13 -10.91 -35.36
N GLU A 242 -13.30 -10.89 -35.97
CA GLU A 242 -13.51 -10.93 -37.41
C GLU A 242 -14.72 -10.06 -37.80
N PRO A 243 -14.92 -9.74 -39.11
CA PRO A 243 -16.12 -9.06 -39.56
C PRO A 243 -17.36 -9.94 -39.34
N VAL A 244 -18.27 -9.49 -38.50
CA VAL A 244 -19.52 -10.20 -38.16
C VAL A 244 -20.73 -9.35 -38.52
N SER A 245 -21.69 -9.95 -39.23
CA SER A 245 -22.95 -9.30 -39.59
C SER A 245 -23.85 -9.08 -38.37
N ILE A 246 -24.39 -7.89 -38.19
CA ILE A 246 -25.36 -7.58 -37.14
C ILE A 246 -26.61 -8.43 -37.29
N SER A 247 -27.11 -8.63 -38.53
CA SER A 247 -28.27 -9.50 -38.78
C SER A 247 -27.98 -10.96 -38.38
N GLY A 248 -26.77 -11.47 -38.60
CA GLY A 248 -26.34 -12.79 -38.17
C GLY A 248 -26.29 -12.91 -36.64
N LEU A 249 -25.74 -11.92 -35.96
CA LEU A 249 -25.76 -11.87 -34.49
C LEU A 249 -27.17 -11.89 -33.92
N PHE A 250 -28.09 -11.10 -34.47
CA PHE A 250 -29.47 -11.02 -34.04
C PHE A 250 -30.22 -12.34 -34.26
N GLU A 251 -29.96 -13.02 -35.39
CA GLU A 251 -30.55 -14.33 -35.66
C GLU A 251 -30.06 -15.39 -34.68
N ASN A 252 -28.74 -15.41 -34.37
CA ASN A 252 -28.20 -16.33 -33.38
C ASN A 252 -28.79 -16.09 -31.98
N VAL A 253 -28.98 -14.83 -31.56
CA VAL A 253 -29.62 -14.49 -30.29
C VAL A 253 -31.07 -14.93 -30.30
N ARG A 254 -31.83 -14.68 -31.41
CA ARG A 254 -33.23 -15.10 -31.54
C ARG A 254 -33.43 -16.61 -31.42
N GLN A 255 -32.53 -17.39 -32.02
CA GLN A 255 -32.59 -18.85 -31.97
C GLN A 255 -32.21 -19.42 -30.60
N ALA A 256 -31.27 -18.76 -29.89
CA ALA A 256 -30.77 -19.23 -28.61
C ALA A 256 -31.76 -18.90 -27.46
N VAL A 257 -32.40 -17.74 -27.50
CA VAL A 257 -33.29 -17.27 -26.40
C VAL A 257 -34.66 -17.89 -26.56
N GLN A 258 -34.95 -18.91 -25.72
CA GLN A 258 -36.27 -19.51 -25.61
C GLN A 258 -37.14 -18.70 -24.65
N THR A 259 -38.06 -17.90 -25.18
CA THR A 259 -38.89 -16.98 -24.38
C THR A 259 -40.27 -16.80 -24.99
N ASP A 260 -41.26 -16.52 -24.13
CA ASP A 260 -42.57 -16.04 -24.45
C ASP A 260 -42.68 -14.51 -24.58
N CYS A 261 -41.60 -13.79 -24.27
CA CYS A 261 -41.53 -12.36 -24.49
C CYS A 261 -41.49 -12.04 -25.99
N LYS A 262 -42.15 -10.95 -26.35
CA LYS A 262 -42.07 -10.40 -27.72
C LYS A 262 -40.68 -9.82 -27.94
N LEU A 263 -39.89 -10.46 -28.81
CA LEU A 263 -38.55 -9.97 -29.19
C LEU A 263 -38.63 -9.19 -30.50
N THR A 264 -38.13 -7.94 -30.46
CA THR A 264 -37.99 -7.10 -31.66
C THR A 264 -36.53 -6.75 -31.88
N PHE A 265 -36.06 -6.92 -33.12
CA PHE A 265 -34.68 -6.63 -33.55
C PHE A 265 -34.71 -5.56 -34.59
N ASP A 266 -33.94 -4.49 -34.38
CA ASP A 266 -33.92 -3.33 -35.26
C ASP A 266 -32.47 -2.94 -35.55
N CYS A 267 -32.17 -2.78 -36.85
CA CYS A 267 -30.88 -2.29 -37.32
C CYS A 267 -31.12 -1.40 -38.56
N GLU A 268 -30.64 -0.17 -38.52
CA GLU A 268 -30.79 0.80 -39.62
C GLU A 268 -30.18 0.27 -40.92
N ASP A 269 -29.01 -0.36 -40.86
CA ASP A 269 -28.36 -0.99 -42.02
C ASP A 269 -28.33 -2.52 -41.86
N LYS A 270 -29.14 -3.20 -42.68
CA LYS A 270 -29.19 -4.67 -42.68
C LYS A 270 -27.89 -5.36 -43.06
N ASN A 271 -26.99 -4.67 -43.75
CA ASN A 271 -25.68 -5.18 -44.17
C ASN A 271 -24.56 -4.75 -43.23
N ALA A 272 -24.91 -4.07 -42.13
CA ALA A 272 -23.93 -3.59 -41.17
C ALA A 272 -23.10 -4.75 -40.60
N GLN A 273 -21.81 -4.55 -40.56
CA GLN A 273 -20.84 -5.46 -39.97
C GLN A 273 -20.06 -4.78 -38.84
N ILE A 274 -19.69 -5.57 -37.86
CA ILE A 274 -18.81 -5.15 -36.76
C ILE A 274 -17.58 -6.05 -36.72
N TYR A 275 -16.46 -5.54 -36.22
CA TYR A 275 -15.26 -6.32 -36.00
C TYR A 275 -15.22 -6.83 -34.56
N ALA A 276 -15.59 -8.10 -34.37
CA ALA A 276 -15.74 -8.69 -33.05
C ALA A 276 -15.64 -10.21 -33.12
N ASP A 277 -15.49 -10.86 -31.97
CA ASP A 277 -15.71 -12.30 -31.86
C ASP A 277 -17.22 -12.58 -31.77
N GLY A 278 -17.79 -13.05 -32.86
CA GLY A 278 -19.23 -13.25 -33.02
C GLY A 278 -19.82 -14.18 -31.99
N GLN A 279 -19.10 -15.22 -31.61
CA GLN A 279 -19.58 -16.21 -30.63
C GLN A 279 -19.68 -15.58 -29.23
N TRP A 280 -18.63 -14.88 -28.80
CA TRP A 280 -18.63 -14.24 -27.48
C TRP A 280 -19.59 -13.08 -27.37
N ILE A 281 -19.72 -12.26 -28.42
CA ILE A 281 -20.71 -11.17 -28.42
C ILE A 281 -22.13 -11.73 -28.41
N THR A 282 -22.41 -12.81 -29.15
CA THR A 282 -23.69 -13.49 -29.08
C THR A 282 -24.01 -13.97 -27.67
N GLU A 283 -23.07 -14.62 -26.99
CA GLU A 283 -23.21 -15.07 -25.60
C GLU A 283 -23.52 -13.90 -24.65
N ALA A 284 -22.80 -12.78 -24.80
CA ALA A 284 -23.06 -11.59 -24.00
C ALA A 284 -24.44 -11.01 -24.24
N LEU A 285 -24.90 -10.95 -25.50
CA LEU A 285 -26.24 -10.47 -25.86
C LEU A 285 -27.34 -11.41 -25.35
N ILE A 286 -27.16 -12.72 -25.42
CA ILE A 286 -28.11 -13.70 -24.86
C ILE A 286 -28.31 -13.41 -23.37
N ASN A 287 -27.26 -13.27 -22.58
CA ASN A 287 -27.35 -12.96 -21.15
C ASN A 287 -28.13 -11.66 -20.89
N LEU A 288 -27.88 -10.61 -21.69
CA LEU A 288 -28.59 -9.33 -21.56
C LEU A 288 -30.08 -9.46 -21.90
N VAL A 289 -30.42 -10.16 -23.00
CA VAL A 289 -31.80 -10.37 -23.45
C VAL A 289 -32.56 -11.24 -22.47
N GLU A 290 -31.98 -12.32 -21.97
CA GLU A 290 -32.61 -13.16 -20.96
C GLU A 290 -32.90 -12.41 -19.66
N ASN A 291 -31.97 -11.53 -19.25
CA ASN A 291 -32.15 -10.69 -18.07
C ASN A 291 -33.31 -9.68 -18.30
N ALA A 292 -33.35 -9.04 -19.46
CA ALA A 292 -34.38 -8.13 -19.88
C ALA A 292 -35.78 -8.84 -19.97
N CYS A 293 -35.85 -10.05 -20.54
CA CYS A 293 -37.05 -10.84 -20.58
C CYS A 293 -37.57 -11.20 -19.18
N ARG A 294 -36.69 -11.52 -18.26
CA ARG A 294 -37.07 -11.79 -16.86
C ARG A 294 -37.63 -10.54 -16.18
N ALA A 295 -37.00 -9.39 -16.36
CA ALA A 295 -37.50 -8.12 -15.82
C ALA A 295 -38.88 -7.75 -16.39
N ALA A 296 -39.08 -7.92 -17.69
CA ALA A 296 -40.33 -7.67 -18.34
C ALA A 296 -41.49 -8.60 -17.84
N ARG A 297 -41.20 -9.89 -17.61
CA ARG A 297 -42.16 -10.84 -17.04
C ARG A 297 -42.50 -10.50 -15.58
N ALA A 298 -41.54 -10.06 -14.79
CA ALA A 298 -41.78 -9.69 -13.40
C ALA A 298 -42.73 -8.49 -13.26
N ALA A 299 -42.77 -7.62 -14.25
CA ALA A 299 -43.64 -6.45 -14.31
C ALA A 299 -45.05 -6.75 -14.83
N GLN A 300 -45.34 -7.98 -15.22
CA GLN A 300 -46.58 -8.42 -15.90
C GLN A 300 -47.89 -8.15 -15.13
N GLN A 301 -47.86 -7.69 -13.89
CA GLN A 301 -49.05 -7.25 -13.13
C GLN A 301 -49.73 -5.99 -13.73
N MET A 302 -49.14 -5.32 -14.75
CA MET A 302 -49.62 -4.09 -15.35
C MET A 302 -50.20 -4.22 -16.77
N GLN A 303 -50.80 -5.32 -17.13
CA GLN A 303 -51.60 -5.51 -18.38
C GLN A 303 -50.81 -5.39 -19.73
N GLU A 304 -49.55 -5.17 -19.76
CA GLU A 304 -48.77 -5.10 -21.00
C GLU A 304 -48.06 -6.42 -21.29
N GLN A 305 -48.00 -6.81 -22.58
CA GLN A 305 -47.24 -7.98 -23.00
C GLN A 305 -45.74 -7.76 -22.73
N PRO A 306 -45.02 -8.71 -22.11
CA PRO A 306 -43.56 -8.60 -21.94
C PRO A 306 -42.87 -8.38 -23.29
N GLU A 307 -42.16 -7.28 -23.42
CA GLU A 307 -41.48 -6.91 -24.68
C GLU A 307 -40.01 -6.54 -24.42
N VAL A 308 -39.15 -7.05 -25.29
CA VAL A 308 -37.71 -6.68 -25.30
C VAL A 308 -37.34 -6.27 -26.71
N LYS A 309 -36.79 -5.05 -26.83
CA LYS A 309 -36.32 -4.50 -28.10
C LYS A 309 -34.78 -4.46 -28.13
N ILE A 310 -34.20 -5.05 -29.16
CA ILE A 310 -32.75 -5.02 -29.42
C ILE A 310 -32.49 -4.10 -30.61
N VAL A 311 -31.73 -3.02 -30.40
CA VAL A 311 -31.40 -2.02 -31.43
C VAL A 311 -29.93 -1.91 -31.60
N ALA A 312 -29.46 -1.99 -32.87
CA ALA A 312 -28.06 -1.75 -33.19
C ALA A 312 -27.93 -0.55 -34.13
N VAL A 313 -26.97 0.35 -33.79
CA VAL A 313 -26.59 1.48 -34.63
C VAL A 313 -25.08 1.41 -34.85
N VAL A 314 -24.69 1.28 -36.11
CA VAL A 314 -23.27 1.18 -36.49
C VAL A 314 -22.79 2.50 -37.04
N HIS A 315 -21.79 3.09 -36.36
CA HIS A 315 -21.07 4.29 -36.79
C HIS A 315 -19.70 3.93 -37.33
N ALA A 316 -19.02 4.87 -37.97
CA ALA A 316 -17.71 4.66 -38.55
C ALA A 316 -16.62 4.26 -37.50
N ASP A 317 -16.78 4.67 -36.25
CA ASP A 317 -15.83 4.48 -35.14
C ASP A 317 -16.31 3.51 -34.05
N LYS A 318 -17.61 3.22 -34.02
CA LYS A 318 -18.23 2.38 -32.96
C LYS A 318 -19.54 1.77 -33.41
N CYS A 319 -19.88 0.64 -32.78
CA CYS A 319 -21.22 0.07 -32.82
C CYS A 319 -21.88 0.25 -31.44
N VAL A 320 -23.11 0.67 -31.42
CA VAL A 320 -23.93 0.78 -30.19
C VAL A 320 -25.07 -0.21 -30.28
N ILE A 321 -25.11 -1.17 -29.36
CA ILE A 321 -26.21 -2.12 -29.22
C ILE A 321 -26.97 -1.80 -27.94
N LYS A 322 -28.28 -1.64 -28.02
CA LYS A 322 -29.16 -1.42 -26.88
C LYS A 322 -30.11 -2.59 -26.75
N VAL A 323 -30.28 -3.13 -25.55
CA VAL A 323 -31.32 -4.06 -25.15
C VAL A 323 -32.27 -3.31 -24.23
N VAL A 324 -33.50 -3.15 -24.62
CA VAL A 324 -34.52 -2.33 -23.95
C VAL A 324 -35.67 -3.23 -23.54
N ASP A 325 -36.05 -3.21 -22.27
CA ASP A 325 -37.24 -3.93 -21.76
C ASP A 325 -38.33 -2.96 -21.29
N ASN A 326 -39.52 -3.51 -21.09
CA ASN A 326 -40.65 -2.82 -20.49
C ASN A 326 -40.95 -3.30 -19.04
N GLY A 327 -39.89 -3.67 -18.32
CA GLY A 327 -39.93 -4.08 -16.92
C GLY A 327 -40.09 -2.90 -15.95
N ASN A 328 -39.86 -3.16 -14.65
CA ASN A 328 -39.95 -2.11 -13.61
C ASN A 328 -38.76 -1.15 -13.58
N GLY A 329 -37.69 -1.46 -14.33
CA GLY A 329 -36.43 -0.73 -14.22
C GLY A 329 -35.67 -1.02 -12.92
N PHE A 330 -34.70 -0.14 -12.58
CA PHE A 330 -33.87 -0.25 -11.38
C PHE A 330 -34.40 0.69 -10.29
N ALA A 331 -34.56 0.21 -9.06
CA ALA A 331 -35.22 0.94 -7.97
C ALA A 331 -34.48 2.21 -7.55
N ASP A 332 -33.15 2.15 -7.42
CA ASP A 332 -32.34 3.21 -6.80
C ASP A 332 -31.48 4.03 -7.78
N GLY A 333 -31.61 3.79 -9.10
CA GLY A 333 -30.80 4.46 -10.12
C GLY A 333 -29.30 4.15 -10.07
N ASP A 334 -28.80 3.49 -9.02
CA ASP A 334 -27.41 3.02 -8.94
C ASP A 334 -27.24 1.70 -9.68
N THR A 335 -26.76 1.82 -10.90
CA THR A 335 -26.53 0.69 -11.79
C THR A 335 -25.06 0.28 -11.87
N ALA A 336 -24.18 0.92 -11.11
CA ALA A 336 -22.73 0.68 -11.15
C ALA A 336 -22.38 -0.76 -10.73
N HIS A 337 -23.09 -1.31 -9.75
CA HIS A 337 -22.84 -2.64 -9.20
C HIS A 337 -23.53 -3.78 -9.94
N LEU A 338 -24.46 -3.51 -10.89
CA LEU A 338 -25.19 -4.54 -11.62
C LEU A 338 -24.31 -5.55 -12.37
N PHE A 339 -23.14 -5.13 -12.76
CA PHE A 339 -22.18 -5.95 -13.48
C PHE A 339 -21.15 -6.63 -12.56
N ASP A 340 -21.25 -6.44 -11.25
CA ASP A 340 -20.41 -7.13 -10.30
C ASP A 340 -20.87 -8.57 -10.13
N ARG A 341 -19.98 -9.45 -9.68
CA ARG A 341 -20.33 -10.87 -9.54
C ARG A 341 -21.31 -11.07 -8.41
N PHE A 342 -22.27 -11.95 -8.64
CA PHE A 342 -23.28 -12.36 -7.68
C PHE A 342 -24.25 -11.25 -7.23
N GLU A 343 -24.23 -10.13 -7.93
CA GLU A 343 -25.25 -9.12 -7.72
C GLU A 343 -26.57 -9.57 -8.33
N THR A 344 -27.57 -9.65 -7.47
CA THR A 344 -28.95 -10.01 -7.84
C THR A 344 -29.89 -9.00 -7.19
N GLN A 345 -30.80 -8.41 -7.95
CA GLN A 345 -31.77 -7.45 -7.44
C GLN A 345 -33.20 -8.07 -7.41
N GLY A 346 -33.93 -7.78 -6.33
CA GLY A 346 -35.35 -8.10 -6.18
C GLY A 346 -35.64 -9.49 -5.63
N ASP A 347 -36.97 -9.79 -5.45
CA ASP A 347 -37.49 -11.02 -4.83
C ASP A 347 -37.20 -12.31 -5.63
N TYR A 348 -36.76 -12.21 -6.87
CA TYR A 348 -36.38 -13.31 -7.75
C TYR A 348 -34.91 -13.72 -7.68
N ALA A 349 -34.17 -13.22 -6.69
CA ALA A 349 -32.76 -13.53 -6.46
C ALA A 349 -32.46 -15.03 -6.34
N SER A 350 -33.44 -15.83 -5.88
CA SER A 350 -33.35 -17.30 -5.76
C SER A 350 -33.14 -18.04 -7.08
N PHE A 351 -33.44 -17.40 -8.22
CA PHE A 351 -33.35 -18.00 -9.55
C PHE A 351 -32.21 -17.44 -10.43
N GLN A 352 -31.47 -16.47 -9.92
CA GLN A 352 -30.38 -15.81 -10.66
C GLN A 352 -29.01 -16.12 -10.04
N THR A 353 -28.04 -16.43 -10.88
CA THR A 353 -26.66 -16.68 -10.43
C THR A 353 -25.88 -15.38 -10.18
N GLY A 354 -26.37 -14.24 -10.67
CA GLY A 354 -25.66 -12.95 -10.63
C GLY A 354 -24.34 -12.93 -11.42
N ILE A 355 -24.13 -13.91 -12.32
CA ILE A 355 -22.88 -14.10 -13.06
C ILE A 355 -23.00 -13.65 -14.52
N GLY A 356 -24.21 -13.76 -15.11
CA GLY A 356 -24.41 -13.51 -16.55
C GLY A 356 -24.07 -12.08 -16.96
N LEU A 357 -24.47 -11.07 -16.17
CA LEU A 357 -24.13 -9.66 -16.44
C LEU A 357 -22.62 -9.39 -16.30
N ASN A 358 -21.97 -10.01 -15.31
CA ASN A 358 -20.53 -9.93 -15.15
C ASN A 358 -19.79 -10.54 -16.36
N LEU A 359 -20.23 -11.71 -16.84
CA LEU A 359 -19.68 -12.32 -18.06
C LEU A 359 -19.84 -11.39 -19.27
N SER A 360 -21.02 -10.79 -19.44
CA SER A 360 -21.27 -9.83 -20.52
C SER A 360 -20.32 -8.63 -20.45
N ARG A 361 -20.07 -8.08 -19.26
CA ARG A 361 -19.07 -7.01 -19.06
C ARG A 361 -17.69 -7.44 -19.48
N LEU A 362 -17.21 -8.57 -19.00
CA LEU A 362 -15.86 -9.08 -19.32
C LEU A 362 -15.66 -9.31 -20.83
N VAL A 363 -16.66 -9.86 -21.50
CA VAL A 363 -16.66 -10.05 -22.95
C VAL A 363 -16.57 -8.70 -23.68
N VAL A 364 -17.39 -7.73 -23.29
CA VAL A 364 -17.40 -6.38 -23.90
C VAL A 364 -16.07 -5.66 -23.67
N GLU A 365 -15.54 -5.73 -22.45
CA GLU A 365 -14.22 -5.14 -22.10
C GLU A 365 -13.07 -5.80 -22.88
N ALA A 366 -13.11 -7.13 -23.10
CA ALA A 366 -12.14 -7.83 -23.94
C ALA A 366 -12.17 -7.39 -25.41
N HIS A 367 -13.31 -6.83 -25.84
CA HIS A 367 -13.47 -6.16 -27.13
C HIS A 367 -13.12 -4.66 -27.09
N SER A 368 -12.53 -4.18 -25.98
CA SER A 368 -12.24 -2.76 -25.73
C SER A 368 -13.50 -1.88 -25.77
N GLY A 369 -14.65 -2.50 -25.50
CA GLY A 369 -15.95 -1.84 -25.43
C GLY A 369 -16.31 -1.40 -24.01
N THR A 370 -17.50 -0.83 -23.88
CA THR A 370 -18.10 -0.45 -22.60
C THR A 370 -19.55 -0.91 -22.54
N ILE A 371 -19.99 -1.29 -21.35
CA ILE A 371 -21.38 -1.67 -21.06
C ILE A 371 -21.93 -0.79 -19.94
N GLN A 372 -23.18 -0.36 -20.07
CA GLN A 372 -23.89 0.48 -19.11
C GLN A 372 -25.33 0.02 -19.00
N ALA A 373 -25.96 0.24 -17.85
CA ALA A 373 -27.37 0.03 -17.62
C ALA A 373 -27.98 1.31 -17.03
N TYR A 374 -29.21 1.62 -17.40
CA TYR A 374 -29.95 2.77 -16.87
C TYR A 374 -31.44 2.59 -17.12
N ASN A 375 -32.28 3.32 -16.39
CA ASN A 375 -33.71 3.33 -16.59
C ASN A 375 -34.09 4.07 -17.87
N ARG A 376 -35.17 3.65 -18.53
CA ARG A 376 -35.76 4.34 -19.67
C ARG A 376 -36.16 5.76 -19.28
N GLN A 377 -36.02 6.69 -20.22
CA GLN A 377 -36.44 8.09 -20.05
C GLN A 377 -37.91 8.29 -20.50
N ASP A 378 -38.43 7.41 -21.37
CA ASP A 378 -39.70 7.50 -22.06
C ASP A 378 -40.79 6.53 -21.52
N GLY A 379 -40.58 5.97 -20.33
CA GLY A 379 -41.48 5.03 -19.71
C GLY A 379 -40.85 4.13 -18.67
N GLN A 380 -41.57 3.10 -18.27
CA GLN A 380 -41.02 2.06 -17.38
C GLN A 380 -40.11 1.10 -18.16
N GLY A 381 -39.11 0.57 -17.49
CA GLY A 381 -38.16 -0.41 -18.02
C GLY A 381 -36.72 0.02 -17.91
N ALA A 382 -35.85 -0.89 -18.33
CA ALA A 382 -34.39 -0.68 -18.32
C ALA A 382 -33.79 -0.71 -19.73
N VAL A 383 -32.57 -0.17 -19.83
CA VAL A 383 -31.75 -0.19 -21.03
C VAL A 383 -30.36 -0.69 -20.67
N PHE A 384 -29.93 -1.77 -21.30
CA PHE A 384 -28.54 -2.17 -21.34
C PHE A 384 -27.91 -1.62 -22.64
N ARG A 385 -26.84 -0.85 -22.52
CA ARG A 385 -26.16 -0.22 -23.64
C ARG A 385 -24.73 -0.76 -23.74
N VAL A 386 -24.45 -1.44 -24.85
CA VAL A 386 -23.12 -1.95 -25.22
C VAL A 386 -22.54 -1.05 -26.31
N VAL A 387 -21.29 -0.64 -26.13
CA VAL A 387 -20.55 0.14 -27.15
C VAL A 387 -19.29 -0.63 -27.49
N LEU A 388 -19.13 -0.99 -28.77
CA LEU A 388 -17.95 -1.68 -29.31
C LEU A 388 -17.22 -0.75 -30.29
N PRO A 389 -15.92 -0.47 -30.07
CA PRO A 389 -15.12 0.36 -30.99
C PRO A 389 -14.88 -0.41 -32.31
N GLN A 390 -14.85 0.32 -33.43
CA GLN A 390 -14.74 -0.23 -34.79
C GLN A 390 -13.44 0.25 -35.50
N PHE A 391 -12.29 0.11 -34.84
CA PHE A 391 -11.01 0.60 -35.40
C PHE A 391 -10.45 -0.22 -36.56
N ALA A 392 -10.86 -1.47 -36.72
CA ALA A 392 -10.23 -2.40 -37.66
C ALA A 392 -10.81 -2.38 -39.08
N LEU A 393 -12.02 -1.85 -39.29
CA LEU A 393 -12.63 -1.78 -40.64
C LEU A 393 -11.96 -0.74 -41.57
N LYS A 394 -11.11 0.15 -41.04
CA LYS A 394 -10.37 1.14 -41.84
C LYS A 394 -9.09 0.63 -42.52
N GLN A 395 -8.57 -0.54 -42.14
CA GLN A 395 -7.32 -1.08 -42.70
C GLN A 395 -7.52 -2.07 -43.87
N GLY A 396 -8.75 -2.32 -44.29
CA GLY A 396 -9.10 -3.26 -45.38
C GLY A 396 -9.30 -2.68 -46.74
N LYS A 397 -8.74 -1.48 -47.04
CA LYS A 397 -8.66 -0.94 -48.41
C LYS A 397 -7.25 -0.41 -48.65
N ILE A 398 -6.34 -1.28 -48.99
CA ILE A 398 -5.20 -1.04 -49.87
C ILE A 398 -5.19 -2.16 -50.88
#